data_70d1d09c1e638454a1a58dc26fd1ce36
#
_entry.id   70d1d09c1e638454a1a58dc26fd1ce36
#
_cell.length_a   1.000
_cell.length_b   1.000
_cell.length_c   1.000
_cell.angle_alpha   90.00
_cell.angle_beta   90.00
_cell.angle_gamma   90.00
#
_symmetry.space_group_name_H-M   'P 1'
#
loop_
_entity.id
_entity.type
_entity.pdbx_description
1 polymer ?
#
loop_
_entity_poly.entity_id
_entity_poly.type
_entity_poly.pdbx_seq_one_letter_code
_entity_poly.pdbx_strand_id
1 'polypeptide(L)'
;MVKWLFKHLNLFALCALLAVPPASTYADNLPDNFDQLPDDVQAVLLDFLEPPPADVWGPNGEVSGTHTMVRYLDDFHTLVKIDFERGLIRVETRGAEEPLLQLRQAIVGTLLTPADPREIDLYTATDFGLTGRPFLAGQVKDQEGQVIEYPWRAQRYADYLLTRSLVKTRDGYLIEIPMVSQHKQVSANLYRPFVDAAAQRYRISPALILAVIETESSFNPFAVSPARAYGLMQVMQKTAGRDVMAKIHGKDHAPSRQYLLDP
;
A
#
# COMPACT_ATOMS: atom_id res chain seq x y z
N MET A 1 -17.75 -33.06 40.42
CA MET A 1 -16.62 -33.21 39.49
C MET A 1 -16.66 -32.14 38.37
N VAL A 2 -17.11 -30.92 38.68
CA VAL A 2 -17.25 -29.80 37.71
C VAL A 2 -16.58 -28.51 38.23
N LYS A 3 -16.00 -28.54 39.45
CA LYS A 3 -15.33 -27.34 40.04
C LYS A 3 -13.83 -27.27 39.86
N TRP A 4 -13.21 -28.19 39.11
CA TRP A 4 -11.75 -28.21 38.91
C TRP A 4 -11.31 -27.67 37.56
N LEU A 5 -12.24 -27.39 36.62
CA LEU A 5 -11.94 -26.95 35.27
C LEU A 5 -11.89 -25.41 35.11
N PHE A 6 -12.24 -24.63 36.12
CA PHE A 6 -12.29 -23.15 36.01
C PHE A 6 -11.13 -22.41 36.72
N LYS A 7 -10.10 -23.12 37.17
CA LYS A 7 -9.01 -22.48 37.94
C LYS A 7 -7.70 -22.26 37.18
N HIS A 8 -7.61 -22.63 35.90
CA HIS A 8 -6.40 -22.46 35.08
C HIS A 8 -6.61 -21.81 33.71
N LEU A 9 -7.72 -21.13 33.52
CA LEU A 9 -7.99 -20.37 32.28
C LEU A 9 -8.20 -18.91 32.64
N ASN A 10 -7.17 -18.16 32.98
CA ASN A 10 -7.18 -16.69 32.97
C ASN A 10 -5.93 -16.11 33.62
N LEU A 11 -4.76 -16.28 33.01
CA LEU A 11 -3.64 -15.39 33.31
C LEU A 11 -2.62 -15.26 32.15
N PHE A 12 -2.91 -15.82 30.97
CA PHE A 12 -2.02 -15.65 29.80
C PHE A 12 -2.63 -14.90 28.62
N ALA A 13 -3.87 -14.44 28.72
CA ALA A 13 -4.58 -13.74 27.63
C ALA A 13 -4.64 -12.23 27.79
N LEU A 14 -3.98 -11.62 28.77
CA LEU A 14 -4.06 -10.17 29.02
C LEU A 14 -2.73 -9.42 28.92
N CYS A 15 -1.68 -10.03 28.39
CA CYS A 15 -0.39 -9.37 28.14
C CYS A 15 -0.01 -9.26 26.65
N ALA A 16 -0.93 -9.57 25.73
CA ALA A 16 -0.70 -9.42 24.29
C ALA A 16 -1.17 -8.08 23.72
N LEU A 17 -1.58 -7.15 24.57
CA LEU A 17 -2.02 -5.80 24.20
C LEU A 17 -1.09 -4.79 24.86
N LEU A 18 0.06 -4.52 24.26
CA LEU A 18 0.93 -3.33 24.39
C LEU A 18 2.41 -3.71 24.16
N ALA A 19 2.72 -4.38 23.06
CA ALA A 19 4.08 -4.38 22.57
C ALA A 19 4.11 -3.54 21.30
N VAL A 20 4.34 -2.24 21.45
CA VAL A 20 4.98 -1.45 20.39
C VAL A 20 6.30 -2.18 20.11
N PRO A 21 6.53 -2.71 18.88
CA PRO A 21 7.79 -3.36 18.59
C PRO A 21 8.91 -2.34 18.80
N PRO A 22 10.01 -2.72 19.47
CA PRO A 22 11.12 -1.81 19.65
C PRO A 22 11.67 -1.38 18.29
N ALA A 23 12.21 -0.16 18.20
CA ALA A 23 12.76 0.43 16.96
C ALA A 23 13.78 -0.48 16.21
N SER A 24 14.35 -1.48 16.89
CA SER A 24 15.24 -2.50 16.30
C SER A 24 14.57 -3.42 15.27
N THR A 25 13.24 -3.48 15.17
CA THR A 25 12.54 -4.32 14.19
C THR A 25 12.47 -3.72 12.79
N TYR A 26 12.79 -2.44 12.63
CA TYR A 26 12.79 -1.77 11.33
C TYR A 26 14.07 -2.01 10.53
N ALA A 27 15.23 -2.06 11.19
CA ALA A 27 16.51 -2.39 10.55
C ALA A 27 16.51 -3.82 9.96
N ASP A 28 15.78 -4.75 10.58
CA ASP A 28 15.60 -6.12 10.06
C ASP A 28 14.70 -6.18 8.80
N ASN A 29 14.08 -5.09 8.37
CA ASN A 29 13.23 -5.02 7.19
C ASN A 29 13.96 -4.61 5.92
N LEU A 30 15.23 -4.24 6.02
CA LEU A 30 16.05 -3.92 4.86
C LEU A 30 16.36 -5.19 4.03
N PRO A 31 16.45 -5.09 2.71
CA PRO A 31 16.88 -6.22 1.88
C PRO A 31 18.33 -6.59 2.20
N ASP A 32 18.69 -7.88 2.07
CA ASP A 32 20.03 -8.39 2.37
C ASP A 32 21.16 -7.71 1.57
N ASN A 33 20.82 -7.03 0.47
CA ASN A 33 21.74 -6.26 -0.38
C ASN A 33 21.52 -4.75 -0.26
N PHE A 34 20.89 -4.27 0.81
CA PHE A 34 20.56 -2.85 1.00
C PHE A 34 21.77 -1.93 0.80
N ASP A 35 22.91 -2.28 1.40
CA ASP A 35 24.15 -1.50 1.30
C ASP A 35 24.79 -1.50 -0.11
N GLN A 36 24.27 -2.32 -1.03
CA GLN A 36 24.73 -2.39 -2.43
C GLN A 36 23.81 -1.64 -3.39
N LEU A 37 22.69 -1.14 -2.89
CA LEU A 37 21.77 -0.34 -3.69
C LEU A 37 22.31 1.09 -3.87
N PRO A 38 21.97 1.78 -4.96
CA PRO A 38 22.25 3.21 -5.10
C PRO A 38 21.69 4.01 -3.92
N ASP A 39 22.40 5.05 -3.48
CA ASP A 39 22.05 5.84 -2.29
C ASP A 39 20.62 6.40 -2.35
N ASP A 40 20.16 6.76 -3.52
CA ASP A 40 18.81 7.21 -3.82
C ASP A 40 17.76 6.11 -3.59
N VAL A 41 18.04 4.87 -3.97
CA VAL A 41 17.17 3.71 -3.73
C VAL A 41 17.16 3.34 -2.24
N GLN A 42 18.31 3.46 -1.57
CA GLN A 42 18.39 3.25 -0.12
C GLN A 42 17.54 4.26 0.64
N ALA A 43 17.65 5.55 0.31
CA ALA A 43 16.88 6.62 0.94
C ALA A 43 15.36 6.37 0.82
N VAL A 44 14.93 5.97 -0.36
CA VAL A 44 13.54 5.62 -0.62
C VAL A 44 13.07 4.41 0.18
N LEU A 45 13.89 3.36 0.28
CA LEU A 45 13.56 2.17 1.08
C LEU A 45 13.48 2.49 2.56
N LEU A 46 14.33 3.37 3.06
CA LEU A 46 14.29 3.85 4.43
C LEU A 46 13.01 4.64 4.71
N ASP A 47 12.61 5.52 3.80
CA ASP A 47 11.39 6.32 3.90
C ASP A 47 10.12 5.45 4.00
N PHE A 48 10.12 4.27 3.37
CA PHE A 48 9.04 3.27 3.51
C PHE A 48 9.07 2.47 4.82
N LEU A 49 10.21 2.43 5.49
CA LEU A 49 10.44 1.57 6.66
C LEU A 49 10.54 2.34 7.97
N GLU A 50 10.82 3.64 7.89
CA GLU A 50 10.86 4.47 9.10
C GLU A 50 9.43 4.78 9.58
N PRO A 51 9.15 4.58 10.87
CA PRO A 51 7.90 5.04 11.42
C PRO A 51 7.87 6.58 11.34
N PRO A 52 6.69 7.16 11.07
CA PRO A 52 6.58 8.60 11.03
C PRO A 52 6.99 9.22 12.37
N PRO A 53 7.57 10.41 12.36
CA PRO A 53 7.97 11.11 13.58
C PRO A 53 6.81 11.22 14.57
N ALA A 54 7.04 10.80 15.81
CA ALA A 54 6.01 10.76 16.85
C ALA A 54 5.53 12.16 17.26
N ASP A 55 6.31 13.18 17.03
CA ASP A 55 5.96 14.59 17.25
C ASP A 55 4.92 15.11 16.24
N VAL A 56 4.90 14.57 15.02
CA VAL A 56 3.91 14.95 13.98
C VAL A 56 2.68 14.06 14.05
N TRP A 57 2.86 12.72 14.06
CA TRP A 57 1.76 11.75 13.90
C TRP A 57 1.39 11.02 15.19
N GLY A 58 2.10 11.31 16.28
CA GLY A 58 1.93 10.62 17.56
C GLY A 58 2.62 9.26 17.60
N PRO A 59 2.59 8.58 18.76
CA PRO A 59 3.28 7.30 18.96
C PRO A 59 2.73 6.15 18.13
N ASN A 60 1.55 6.33 17.53
CA ASN A 60 0.84 5.32 16.73
C ASN A 60 0.69 5.77 15.28
N GLY A 61 1.74 6.32 14.67
CA GLY A 61 1.74 6.64 13.26
C GLY A 61 1.29 5.44 12.41
N GLU A 62 0.54 5.70 11.35
CA GLU A 62 -0.02 4.65 10.51
C GLU A 62 1.07 4.02 9.64
N VAL A 63 1.00 2.72 9.41
CA VAL A 63 1.91 1.96 8.55
C VAL A 63 1.14 1.15 7.51
N SER A 64 1.80 0.85 6.39
CA SER A 64 1.23 -0.02 5.36
C SER A 64 0.98 -1.42 5.89
N GLY A 65 -0.05 -2.07 5.34
CA GLY A 65 -0.43 -3.44 5.66
C GLY A 65 -0.88 -4.20 4.41
N THR A 66 -1.51 -5.36 4.62
CA THR A 66 -2.00 -6.19 3.51
C THR A 66 -3.08 -5.49 2.70
N HIS A 67 -4.06 -4.88 3.36
CA HIS A 67 -5.21 -4.22 2.73
C HIS A 67 -5.09 -2.69 2.67
N THR A 68 -3.98 -2.14 3.17
CA THR A 68 -3.77 -0.70 3.24
C THR A 68 -2.40 -0.32 2.71
N MET A 69 -2.33 0.79 1.97
CA MET A 69 -1.08 1.44 1.60
C MET A 69 -1.01 2.77 2.35
N VAL A 70 0.10 3.03 3.01
CA VAL A 70 0.39 4.30 3.70
C VAL A 70 1.67 4.89 3.14
N ARG A 71 1.64 6.17 2.83
CA ARG A 71 2.81 6.94 2.39
C ARG A 71 2.86 8.25 3.16
N TYR A 72 4.06 8.63 3.54
CA TYR A 72 4.35 9.95 4.07
C TYR A 72 5.09 10.76 3.01
N LEU A 73 4.74 12.01 2.87
CA LEU A 73 5.29 12.96 1.90
C LEU A 73 5.65 14.25 2.65
N ASP A 74 6.42 15.13 2.00
CA ASP A 74 6.72 16.46 2.50
C ASP A 74 7.34 16.41 3.91
N ASP A 75 8.46 15.70 4.05
CA ASP A 75 9.15 15.49 5.33
C ASP A 75 8.20 15.00 6.44
N PHE A 76 7.36 14.02 6.12
CA PHE A 76 6.33 13.43 6.98
C PHE A 76 5.18 14.36 7.37
N HIS A 77 5.03 15.53 6.75
CA HIS A 77 3.92 16.44 7.03
C HIS A 77 2.62 16.09 6.30
N THR A 78 2.69 15.24 5.30
CA THR A 78 1.53 14.78 4.52
C THR A 78 1.41 13.26 4.57
N LEU A 79 0.25 12.75 5.00
CA LEU A 79 -0.11 11.33 5.01
C LEU A 79 -1.07 11.03 3.86
N VAL A 80 -0.77 10.00 3.10
CA VAL A 80 -1.71 9.34 2.18
C VAL A 80 -1.95 7.93 2.67
N LYS A 81 -3.21 7.57 2.88
CA LYS A 81 -3.65 6.21 3.19
C LYS A 81 -4.69 5.75 2.18
N ILE A 82 -4.46 4.60 1.58
CA ILE A 82 -5.42 3.91 0.73
C ILE A 82 -5.88 2.65 1.45
N ASP A 83 -7.17 2.57 1.73
CA ASP A 83 -7.83 1.38 2.28
C ASP A 83 -8.56 0.66 1.13
N PHE A 84 -7.93 -0.40 0.62
CA PHE A 84 -8.45 -1.18 -0.51
C PHE A 84 -9.64 -2.04 -0.13
N GLU A 85 -9.77 -2.40 1.14
CA GLU A 85 -10.91 -3.17 1.63
C GLU A 85 -12.17 -2.32 1.71
N ARG A 86 -12.04 -1.11 2.29
CA ARG A 86 -13.15 -0.15 2.43
C ARG A 86 -13.42 0.66 1.18
N GLY A 87 -12.46 0.75 0.27
CA GLY A 87 -12.53 1.61 -0.91
C GLY A 87 -12.48 3.10 -0.54
N LEU A 88 -11.53 3.48 0.30
CA LEU A 88 -11.37 4.85 0.79
C LEU A 88 -9.92 5.31 0.71
N ILE A 89 -9.70 6.51 0.19
CA ILE A 89 -8.41 7.20 0.22
C ILE A 89 -8.53 8.36 1.19
N ARG A 90 -7.57 8.47 2.12
CA ARG A 90 -7.44 9.58 3.05
C ARG A 90 -6.14 10.31 2.77
N VAL A 91 -6.21 11.61 2.63
CA VAL A 91 -5.06 12.50 2.50
C VAL A 91 -5.14 13.54 3.60
N GLU A 92 -4.11 13.62 4.45
CA GLU A 92 -4.09 14.49 5.64
C GLU A 92 -2.76 15.22 5.72
N THR A 93 -2.79 16.49 6.12
CA THR A 93 -1.58 17.27 6.46
C THR A 93 -1.56 17.62 7.94
N ARG A 94 -0.37 17.65 8.54
CA ARG A 94 -0.15 18.11 9.91
C ARG A 94 1.11 18.97 10.00
N GLY A 95 0.98 20.16 10.61
CA GLY A 95 2.12 21.07 10.80
C GLY A 95 2.80 21.55 9.50
N ALA A 96 2.12 21.41 8.38
CA ALA A 96 2.63 21.72 7.04
C ALA A 96 2.69 23.24 6.82
N GLU A 97 3.71 23.73 6.11
CA GLU A 97 3.85 25.16 5.77
C GLU A 97 2.81 25.59 4.71
N GLU A 98 2.63 24.79 3.66
CA GLU A 98 1.67 25.04 2.58
C GLU A 98 0.63 23.91 2.47
N PRO A 99 -0.22 23.69 3.47
CA PRO A 99 -1.02 22.48 3.61
C PRO A 99 -1.98 22.21 2.45
N LEU A 100 -2.53 23.24 1.83
CA LEU A 100 -3.47 23.08 0.70
C LEU A 100 -2.73 22.71 -0.60
N LEU A 101 -1.53 23.25 -0.79
CA LEU A 101 -0.69 22.89 -1.92
C LEU A 101 -0.22 21.45 -1.79
N GLN A 102 0.24 21.05 -0.62
CA GLN A 102 0.70 19.69 -0.32
C GLN A 102 -0.44 18.67 -0.46
N LEU A 103 -1.63 18.96 0.08
CA LEU A 103 -2.83 18.12 -0.16
C LEU A 103 -3.12 17.95 -1.65
N ARG A 104 -3.09 19.05 -2.41
CA ARG A 104 -3.32 19.03 -3.86
C ARG A 104 -2.33 18.11 -4.58
N GLN A 105 -1.05 18.28 -4.31
CA GLN A 105 0.02 17.48 -4.90
C GLN A 105 -0.08 16.00 -4.51
N ALA A 106 -0.34 15.71 -3.24
CA ALA A 106 -0.52 14.36 -2.74
C ALA A 106 -1.73 13.66 -3.39
N ILE A 107 -2.85 14.36 -3.55
CA ILE A 107 -4.04 13.83 -4.25
C ILE A 107 -3.71 13.51 -5.71
N VAL A 108 -3.12 14.47 -6.44
CA VAL A 108 -2.77 14.28 -7.85
C VAL A 108 -1.79 13.13 -8.02
N GLY A 109 -0.70 13.09 -7.24
CA GLY A 109 0.30 12.03 -7.29
C GLY A 109 -0.30 10.65 -6.98
N THR A 110 -1.20 10.59 -5.98
CA THR A 110 -1.88 9.33 -5.61
C THR A 110 -2.79 8.83 -6.74
N LEU A 111 -3.63 9.69 -7.30
CA LEU A 111 -4.56 9.32 -8.36
C LEU A 111 -3.86 8.90 -9.65
N LEU A 112 -2.64 9.36 -9.88
CA LEU A 112 -1.86 9.09 -11.08
C LEU A 112 -0.73 8.07 -10.84
N THR A 113 -0.62 7.47 -9.67
CA THR A 113 0.38 6.44 -9.39
C THR A 113 0.26 5.29 -10.41
N PRO A 114 1.35 4.90 -11.12
CA PRO A 114 1.33 3.83 -12.12
C PRO A 114 0.84 2.50 -11.58
N ALA A 115 0.23 1.70 -12.44
CA ALA A 115 -0.25 0.36 -12.09
C ALA A 115 0.88 -0.64 -11.88
N ASP A 116 2.02 -0.44 -12.54
CA ASP A 116 3.21 -1.26 -12.34
C ASP A 116 4.03 -0.66 -11.18
N PRO A 117 4.21 -1.40 -10.07
CA PRO A 117 5.02 -0.93 -8.95
C PRO A 117 6.49 -0.63 -9.29
N ARG A 118 6.99 -1.19 -10.41
CA ARG A 118 8.37 -0.95 -10.89
C ARG A 118 8.53 0.40 -11.59
N GLU A 119 7.43 0.98 -12.06
CA GLU A 119 7.41 2.31 -12.70
C GLU A 119 7.29 3.44 -11.67
N ILE A 120 7.17 3.11 -10.39
CA ILE A 120 7.21 4.08 -9.31
C ILE A 120 8.67 4.46 -9.10
N ASP A 121 9.17 5.31 -9.99
CA ASP A 121 10.39 6.07 -9.73
C ASP A 121 10.01 7.20 -8.77
N LEU A 122 10.51 7.08 -7.55
CA LEU A 122 10.12 7.93 -6.42
C LEU A 122 10.59 9.39 -6.57
N TYR A 123 11.37 9.67 -7.60
CA TYR A 123 11.91 11.01 -7.86
C TYR A 123 11.05 11.90 -8.75
N THR A 124 10.07 11.36 -9.44
CA THR A 124 9.33 12.13 -10.45
C THR A 124 7.90 12.49 -10.06
N ALA A 125 7.65 12.76 -8.80
CA ALA A 125 6.40 13.45 -8.42
C ALA A 125 6.30 14.84 -9.07
N THR A 126 7.39 15.40 -9.55
CA THR A 126 7.46 16.71 -10.21
C THR A 126 7.43 16.66 -11.74
N ASP A 127 7.91 15.59 -12.37
CA ASP A 127 7.87 15.42 -13.83
C ASP A 127 6.84 14.35 -14.22
N PHE A 128 5.59 14.76 -14.39
CA PHE A 128 4.47 13.90 -14.78
C PHE A 128 4.56 13.40 -16.23
N GLY A 129 5.68 12.78 -16.60
CA GLY A 129 5.80 11.95 -17.79
C GLY A 129 5.26 10.55 -17.52
N LEU A 130 3.99 10.43 -17.10
CA LEU A 130 3.36 9.17 -16.75
C LEU A 130 3.30 8.27 -17.99
N THR A 131 4.14 7.26 -17.99
CA THR A 131 4.06 6.13 -18.91
C THR A 131 3.24 5.06 -18.19
N GLY A 132 2.01 4.84 -18.63
CA GLY A 132 1.17 3.76 -18.11
C GLY A 132 -0.18 4.23 -17.53
N ARG A 133 -1.07 3.27 -17.36
CA ARG A 133 -2.39 3.50 -16.78
C ARG A 133 -2.29 3.57 -15.25
N PRO A 134 -2.86 4.58 -14.58
CA PRO A 134 -2.89 4.65 -13.12
C PRO A 134 -3.61 3.44 -12.51
N PHE A 135 -3.08 2.90 -11.40
CA PHE A 135 -3.71 1.73 -10.75
C PHE A 135 -5.09 2.04 -10.16
N LEU A 136 -5.36 3.31 -9.81
CA LEU A 136 -6.67 3.77 -9.35
C LEU A 136 -7.64 4.13 -10.48
N ALA A 137 -7.22 4.01 -11.76
CA ALA A 137 -8.06 4.31 -12.90
C ALA A 137 -9.34 3.46 -12.92
N GLY A 138 -10.49 4.14 -12.88
CA GLY A 138 -11.82 3.51 -12.78
C GLY A 138 -12.25 3.14 -11.35
N GLN A 139 -11.31 3.06 -10.39
CA GLN A 139 -11.64 2.88 -8.97
C GLN A 139 -12.08 4.22 -8.34
N VAL A 140 -11.49 5.31 -8.79
CA VAL A 140 -11.90 6.67 -8.43
C VAL A 140 -12.44 7.37 -9.69
N LYS A 141 -13.53 8.10 -9.53
CA LYS A 141 -14.11 8.95 -10.56
C LYS A 141 -14.16 10.39 -10.09
N ASP A 142 -14.02 11.33 -11.03
CA ASP A 142 -14.16 12.75 -10.72
C ASP A 142 -15.61 13.15 -10.43
N GLN A 143 -15.85 14.43 -10.12
CA GLN A 143 -17.17 15.00 -9.85
C GLN A 143 -18.17 14.89 -11.02
N GLU A 144 -17.70 14.58 -12.22
CA GLU A 144 -18.51 14.34 -13.42
C GLU A 144 -18.72 12.84 -13.69
N GLY A 145 -18.22 11.96 -12.79
CA GLY A 145 -18.29 10.50 -12.95
C GLY A 145 -17.29 9.95 -13.97
N GLN A 146 -16.29 10.73 -14.36
CA GLN A 146 -15.31 10.33 -15.35
C GLN A 146 -14.07 9.67 -14.71
N VAL A 147 -13.47 8.73 -15.44
CA VAL A 147 -12.21 8.07 -15.02
C VAL A 147 -11.06 9.06 -15.04
N ILE A 148 -10.22 8.99 -14.01
CA ILE A 148 -9.05 9.86 -13.85
C ILE A 148 -7.81 9.11 -14.36
N GLU A 149 -7.34 9.45 -15.55
CA GLU A 149 -6.16 8.87 -16.21
C GLU A 149 -5.14 9.94 -16.66
N TYR A 150 -5.54 11.22 -16.64
CA TYR A 150 -4.72 12.32 -17.15
C TYR A 150 -4.43 13.38 -16.07
N PRO A 151 -3.23 13.98 -16.08
CA PRO A 151 -2.83 14.98 -15.08
C PRO A 151 -3.83 16.13 -14.93
N TRP A 152 -4.30 16.69 -16.03
CA TRP A 152 -5.24 17.83 -16.01
C TRP A 152 -6.57 17.47 -15.29
N ARG A 153 -7.03 16.20 -15.43
CA ARG A 153 -8.27 15.75 -14.77
C ARG A 153 -8.04 15.51 -13.28
N ALA A 154 -6.90 14.91 -12.91
CA ALA A 154 -6.52 14.73 -11.51
C ALA A 154 -6.37 16.08 -10.78
N GLN A 155 -5.73 17.08 -11.44
CA GLN A 155 -5.58 18.42 -10.90
C GLN A 155 -6.94 19.11 -10.69
N ARG A 156 -7.82 19.06 -11.69
CA ARG A 156 -9.17 19.64 -11.61
C ARG A 156 -9.99 18.97 -10.50
N TYR A 157 -9.86 17.66 -10.33
CA TYR A 157 -10.57 16.94 -9.26
C TYR A 157 -9.99 17.26 -7.89
N ALA A 158 -8.67 17.39 -7.75
CA ALA A 158 -8.04 17.84 -6.52
C ALA A 158 -8.53 19.25 -6.11
N ASP A 159 -8.60 20.20 -7.06
CA ASP A 159 -9.12 21.55 -6.82
C ASP A 159 -10.60 21.55 -6.39
N TYR A 160 -11.40 20.66 -6.99
CA TYR A 160 -12.79 20.44 -6.57
C TYR A 160 -12.88 19.92 -5.13
N LEU A 161 -12.07 18.92 -4.77
CA LEU A 161 -12.04 18.33 -3.42
C LEU A 161 -11.60 19.34 -2.37
N LEU A 162 -10.58 20.16 -2.65
CA LEU A 162 -10.12 21.24 -1.77
C LEU A 162 -11.24 22.27 -1.49
N THR A 163 -12.13 22.47 -2.45
CA THR A 163 -13.24 23.43 -2.30
C THR A 163 -14.45 22.81 -1.59
N ARG A 164 -14.71 21.52 -1.77
CA ARG A 164 -15.97 20.87 -1.36
C ARG A 164 -15.86 19.89 -0.23
N SER A 165 -14.70 19.24 -0.07
CA SER A 165 -14.50 18.11 0.84
C SER A 165 -13.42 18.35 1.89
N LEU A 166 -12.85 19.55 1.92
CA LEU A 166 -11.80 19.90 2.87
C LEU A 166 -12.35 19.96 4.30
N VAL A 167 -11.77 19.16 5.18
CA VAL A 167 -12.06 19.15 6.60
C VAL A 167 -10.85 19.73 7.36
N LYS A 168 -11.08 20.75 8.18
CA LYS A 168 -10.05 21.27 9.08
C LYS A 168 -9.97 20.37 10.30
N THR A 169 -8.78 19.84 10.58
CA THR A 169 -8.48 19.09 11.79
C THR A 169 -7.84 20.01 12.85
N ARG A 170 -7.45 19.44 14.00
CA ARG A 170 -6.76 20.21 15.05
C ARG A 170 -5.42 20.75 14.54
N ASP A 171 -4.65 19.92 13.84
CA ASP A 171 -3.24 20.19 13.52
C ASP A 171 -3.00 20.37 12.00
N GLY A 172 -4.07 20.37 11.19
CA GLY A 172 -3.95 20.53 9.74
C GLY A 172 -5.29 20.38 9.00
N TYR A 173 -5.26 19.62 7.91
CA TYR A 173 -6.41 19.42 7.03
C TYR A 173 -6.49 17.98 6.55
N LEU A 174 -7.70 17.54 6.24
CA LEU A 174 -8.03 16.19 5.80
C LEU A 174 -8.97 16.23 4.59
N ILE A 175 -8.74 15.34 3.64
CA ILE A 175 -9.66 15.03 2.55
C ILE A 175 -9.84 13.51 2.49
N GLU A 176 -11.09 13.06 2.39
CA GLU A 176 -11.44 11.67 2.13
C GLU A 176 -12.03 11.54 0.72
N ILE A 177 -11.55 10.56 -0.05
CA ILE A 177 -11.94 10.30 -1.43
C ILE A 177 -12.50 8.88 -1.49
N PRO A 178 -13.82 8.72 -1.63
CA PRO A 178 -14.41 7.39 -1.78
C PRO A 178 -14.09 6.80 -3.15
N MET A 179 -13.79 5.51 -3.19
CA MET A 179 -13.77 4.74 -4.42
C MET A 179 -15.19 4.38 -4.85
N VAL A 180 -15.38 3.97 -6.09
CA VAL A 180 -16.66 3.43 -6.57
C VAL A 180 -17.01 2.14 -5.81
N SER A 181 -18.29 1.84 -5.65
CA SER A 181 -18.75 0.64 -4.94
C SER A 181 -18.20 -0.67 -5.52
N GLN A 182 -17.89 -0.69 -6.82
CA GLN A 182 -17.31 -1.84 -7.52
C GLN A 182 -15.78 -1.76 -7.63
N HIS A 183 -15.07 -1.01 -6.78
CA HIS A 183 -13.60 -0.82 -6.87
C HIS A 183 -12.84 -2.15 -6.91
N LYS A 184 -13.22 -3.14 -6.11
CA LYS A 184 -12.59 -4.48 -6.13
C LYS A 184 -12.78 -5.18 -7.48
N GLN A 185 -13.96 -5.06 -8.11
CA GLN A 185 -14.19 -5.62 -9.44
C GLN A 185 -13.37 -4.90 -10.52
N VAL A 186 -13.18 -3.59 -10.39
CA VAL A 186 -12.30 -2.80 -11.28
C VAL A 186 -10.87 -3.29 -11.14
N SER A 187 -10.38 -3.49 -9.92
CA SER A 187 -9.05 -4.03 -9.63
C SER A 187 -8.89 -5.46 -10.16
N ALA A 188 -9.89 -6.34 -9.94
CA ALA A 188 -9.88 -7.71 -10.48
C ALA A 188 -9.73 -7.71 -12.00
N ASN A 189 -10.41 -6.79 -12.70
CA ASN A 189 -10.29 -6.66 -14.15
C ASN A 189 -8.91 -6.18 -14.61
N LEU A 190 -8.24 -5.34 -13.81
CA LEU A 190 -6.86 -4.90 -14.09
C LEU A 190 -5.90 -6.09 -14.10
N TYR A 191 -6.05 -7.02 -13.14
CA TYR A 191 -5.18 -8.20 -13.02
C TYR A 191 -5.66 -9.41 -13.82
N ARG A 192 -6.80 -9.32 -14.48
CA ARG A 192 -7.40 -10.43 -15.24
C ARG A 192 -6.47 -11.09 -16.25
N PRO A 193 -5.67 -10.35 -17.06
CA PRO A 193 -4.75 -10.98 -18.01
C PRO A 193 -3.72 -11.91 -17.33
N PHE A 194 -3.16 -11.49 -16.18
CA PHE A 194 -2.21 -12.29 -15.41
C PHE A 194 -2.89 -13.51 -14.79
N VAL A 195 -4.08 -13.34 -14.24
CA VAL A 195 -4.89 -14.42 -13.66
C VAL A 195 -5.23 -15.47 -14.71
N ASP A 196 -5.69 -15.08 -15.89
CA ASP A 196 -6.06 -15.99 -16.96
C ASP A 196 -4.84 -16.75 -17.49
N ALA A 197 -3.69 -16.09 -17.63
CA ALA A 197 -2.43 -16.75 -18.02
C ALA A 197 -1.97 -17.77 -16.97
N ALA A 198 -2.01 -17.44 -15.69
CA ALA A 198 -1.68 -18.36 -14.60
C ALA A 198 -2.67 -19.53 -14.53
N ALA A 199 -3.97 -19.25 -14.63
CA ALA A 199 -5.04 -20.26 -14.64
C ALA A 199 -4.86 -21.29 -15.75
N GLN A 200 -4.55 -20.84 -16.95
CA GLN A 200 -4.27 -21.71 -18.10
C GLN A 200 -3.01 -22.54 -17.87
N ARG A 201 -1.91 -21.90 -17.42
CA ARG A 201 -0.61 -22.57 -17.22
C ARG A 201 -0.66 -23.66 -16.17
N TYR A 202 -1.33 -23.39 -15.06
CA TYR A 202 -1.35 -24.27 -13.88
C TYR A 202 -2.65 -25.07 -13.76
N ARG A 203 -3.61 -24.91 -14.70
CA ARG A 203 -4.94 -25.56 -14.69
C ARG A 203 -5.71 -25.31 -13.39
N ILE A 204 -5.69 -24.07 -12.91
CA ILE A 204 -6.39 -23.61 -11.72
C ILE A 204 -7.55 -22.72 -12.16
N SER A 205 -8.65 -22.73 -11.40
CA SER A 205 -9.78 -21.84 -11.69
C SER A 205 -9.37 -20.36 -11.55
N PRO A 206 -9.64 -19.49 -12.54
CA PRO A 206 -9.43 -18.05 -12.42
C PRO A 206 -10.15 -17.45 -11.21
N ALA A 207 -11.36 -17.96 -10.91
CA ALA A 207 -12.12 -17.50 -9.75
C ALA A 207 -11.42 -17.82 -8.42
N LEU A 208 -10.72 -18.95 -8.32
CA LEU A 208 -9.94 -19.29 -7.13
C LEU A 208 -8.75 -18.33 -6.97
N ILE A 209 -8.03 -18.03 -8.05
CA ILE A 209 -6.90 -17.08 -8.01
C ILE A 209 -7.39 -15.70 -7.56
N LEU A 210 -8.48 -15.20 -8.15
CA LEU A 210 -9.07 -13.90 -7.76
C LEU A 210 -9.54 -13.88 -6.30
N ALA A 211 -10.14 -14.96 -5.82
CA ALA A 211 -10.58 -15.07 -4.43
C ALA A 211 -9.40 -15.03 -3.45
N VAL A 212 -8.28 -15.69 -3.79
CA VAL A 212 -7.03 -15.61 -2.98
C VAL A 212 -6.51 -14.17 -2.97
N ILE A 213 -6.39 -13.51 -4.13
CA ILE A 213 -5.92 -12.11 -4.20
C ILE A 213 -6.83 -11.18 -3.38
N GLU A 214 -8.15 -11.35 -3.45
CA GLU A 214 -9.08 -10.54 -2.67
C GLU A 214 -8.89 -10.76 -1.16
N THR A 215 -8.72 -12.00 -0.73
CA THR A 215 -8.55 -12.36 0.68
C THR A 215 -7.21 -11.88 1.23
N GLU A 216 -6.13 -12.05 0.46
CA GLU A 216 -4.76 -11.77 0.91
C GLU A 216 -4.42 -10.28 0.89
N SER A 217 -4.95 -9.51 -0.07
CA SER A 217 -4.54 -8.12 -0.26
C SER A 217 -5.67 -7.13 -0.57
N SER A 218 -6.91 -7.58 -0.80
CA SER A 218 -7.98 -6.76 -1.39
C SER A 218 -7.51 -6.06 -2.69
N PHE A 219 -6.73 -6.75 -3.51
CA PHE A 219 -6.10 -6.24 -4.74
C PHE A 219 -5.10 -5.09 -4.52
N ASN A 220 -4.53 -4.95 -3.33
CA ASN A 220 -3.44 -4.02 -3.07
C ASN A 220 -2.13 -4.54 -3.71
N PRO A 221 -1.59 -3.93 -4.78
CA PRO A 221 -0.35 -4.39 -5.41
C PRO A 221 0.89 -4.12 -4.55
N PHE A 222 0.79 -3.21 -3.59
CA PHE A 222 1.87 -2.79 -2.69
C PHE A 222 1.80 -3.51 -1.34
N ALA A 223 0.97 -4.55 -1.22
CA ALA A 223 0.71 -5.23 0.03
C ALA A 223 1.98 -5.82 0.64
N VAL A 224 2.22 -5.49 1.91
CA VAL A 224 3.31 -6.03 2.71
C VAL A 224 2.76 -6.39 4.08
N SER A 225 2.93 -7.65 4.50
CA SER A 225 2.52 -8.08 5.84
C SER A 225 3.64 -7.93 6.86
N PRO A 226 3.33 -7.87 8.16
CA PRO A 226 4.34 -7.94 9.23
C PRO A 226 5.22 -9.21 9.16
N ALA A 227 4.68 -10.30 8.58
CA ALA A 227 5.40 -11.56 8.37
C ALA A 227 6.26 -11.58 7.09
N ARG A 228 6.42 -10.42 6.40
CA ARG A 228 7.16 -10.28 5.14
C ARG A 228 6.60 -11.15 4.01
N ALA A 229 5.29 -11.19 3.89
CA ALA A 229 4.61 -11.62 2.69
C ALA A 229 4.33 -10.40 1.79
N TYR A 230 4.46 -10.57 0.47
CA TYR A 230 4.48 -9.47 -0.49
C TYR A 230 3.47 -9.66 -1.62
N GLY A 231 2.94 -8.53 -2.09
CA GLY A 231 2.15 -8.42 -3.30
C GLY A 231 0.74 -9.00 -3.18
N LEU A 232 0.09 -9.14 -4.34
CA LEU A 232 -1.32 -9.51 -4.46
C LEU A 232 -1.69 -10.81 -3.74
N MET A 233 -0.80 -11.80 -3.75
CA MET A 233 -1.03 -13.13 -3.18
C MET A 233 -0.25 -13.39 -1.89
N GLN A 234 0.34 -12.36 -1.30
CA GLN A 234 1.08 -12.43 -0.03
C GLN A 234 2.09 -13.57 0.03
N VAL A 235 2.99 -13.60 -0.96
CA VAL A 235 4.02 -14.65 -1.04
C VAL A 235 5.15 -14.34 -0.07
N MET A 236 5.45 -15.28 0.81
CA MET A 236 6.58 -15.16 1.74
C MET A 236 7.90 -15.42 1.02
N GLN A 237 8.81 -14.43 1.08
CA GLN A 237 10.08 -14.41 0.38
C GLN A 237 10.97 -15.63 0.67
N LYS A 238 11.19 -15.94 1.95
CA LYS A 238 12.16 -16.95 2.42
C LYS A 238 11.65 -18.39 2.35
N THR A 239 10.37 -18.60 2.16
CA THR A 239 9.73 -19.92 2.09
C THR A 239 9.13 -20.18 0.71
N ALA A 240 7.86 -19.85 0.47
CA ALA A 240 7.18 -20.09 -0.79
C ALA A 240 7.92 -19.43 -1.98
N GLY A 241 8.42 -18.22 -1.83
CA GLY A 241 9.20 -17.54 -2.86
C GLY A 241 10.48 -18.30 -3.22
N ARG A 242 11.27 -18.73 -2.22
CA ARG A 242 12.49 -19.54 -2.46
C ARG A 242 12.15 -20.88 -3.11
N ASP A 243 11.08 -21.54 -2.67
CA ASP A 243 10.61 -22.80 -3.26
C ASP A 243 10.30 -22.66 -4.76
N VAL A 244 9.63 -21.56 -5.14
CA VAL A 244 9.32 -21.25 -6.55
C VAL A 244 10.61 -21.01 -7.32
N MET A 245 11.53 -20.21 -6.79
CA MET A 245 12.82 -19.96 -7.43
C MET A 245 13.60 -21.25 -7.65
N ALA A 246 13.66 -22.15 -6.67
CA ALA A 246 14.36 -23.43 -6.78
C ALA A 246 13.67 -24.39 -7.74
N LYS A 247 12.36 -24.61 -7.62
CA LYS A 247 11.62 -25.64 -8.36
C LYS A 247 11.26 -25.23 -9.80
N ILE A 248 10.99 -23.94 -10.03
CA ILE A 248 10.53 -23.46 -11.34
C ILE A 248 11.66 -22.79 -12.11
N HIS A 249 12.53 -22.03 -11.43
CA HIS A 249 13.61 -21.27 -12.09
C HIS A 249 14.99 -21.93 -11.93
N GLY A 250 15.13 -23.02 -11.15
CA GLY A 250 16.41 -23.69 -10.90
C GLY A 250 17.41 -22.83 -10.11
N LYS A 251 16.96 -21.83 -9.36
CA LYS A 251 17.78 -20.88 -8.63
C LYS A 251 17.62 -21.09 -7.12
N ASP A 252 18.69 -21.41 -6.41
CA ASP A 252 18.68 -21.61 -4.96
C ASP A 252 18.91 -20.29 -4.19
N HIS A 253 18.00 -19.33 -4.38
CA HIS A 253 17.95 -18.10 -3.59
C HIS A 253 16.52 -17.61 -3.44
N ALA A 254 16.26 -16.79 -2.42
CA ALA A 254 14.97 -16.12 -2.29
C ALA A 254 14.83 -15.03 -3.39
N PRO A 255 13.61 -14.81 -3.94
CA PRO A 255 13.35 -13.72 -4.87
C PRO A 255 13.48 -12.36 -4.17
N SER A 256 13.78 -11.30 -4.93
CA SER A 256 13.73 -9.93 -4.39
C SER A 256 12.29 -9.52 -4.04
N ARG A 257 12.15 -8.51 -3.18
CA ARG A 257 10.85 -7.88 -2.89
C ARG A 257 10.19 -7.38 -4.18
N GLN A 258 10.95 -6.68 -5.03
CA GLN A 258 10.45 -6.16 -6.31
C GLN A 258 9.90 -7.27 -7.22
N TYR A 259 10.55 -8.44 -7.24
CA TYR A 259 10.06 -9.61 -7.99
C TYR A 259 8.70 -10.11 -7.46
N LEU A 260 8.47 -10.06 -6.15
CA LEU A 260 7.22 -10.52 -5.52
C LEU A 260 6.08 -9.49 -5.60
N LEU A 261 6.39 -8.23 -5.90
CA LEU A 261 5.41 -7.18 -6.16
C LEU A 261 5.00 -7.11 -7.65
N ASP A 262 5.69 -7.83 -8.52
CA ASP A 262 5.33 -7.97 -9.95
C ASP A 262 4.10 -8.88 -10.06
N PRO A 263 2.97 -8.41 -10.64
CA PRO A 263 1.73 -9.18 -10.73
C PRO A 263 1.82 -10.45 -11.55
#